data_6fedab1ab46adbcc16d5eaeaaf1f4c69
#
_entry.id   6fedab1ab46adbcc16d5eaeaaf1f4c69
#
_cell.length_a   1.000
_cell.length_b   1.000
_cell.length_c   1.000
_cell.angle_alpha   90.00
_cell.angle_beta   90.00
_cell.angle_gamma   90.00
#
_symmetry.space_group_name_H-M   'P 1'
#
loop_
_entity.id
_entity.type
_entity.pdbx_description
1 polymer ?
#
loop_
_entity_poly.entity_id
_entity_poly.type
_entity_poly.pdbx_seq_one_letter_code
_entity_poly.pdbx_strand_id
1 'polypeptide(L)'
;SISVDCRDLAKIGWVLASHGKPLKRLFPYEYARYVNAVLMTCGMYDGSGEFAVRVGVPAKSGVGGGIMAVVPTRMGIGIFSPALDEKGNGYAGIMLLQKLSEQLFLSIF
;
A
#
# COMPACT_ATOMS: atom_id res chain seq x y z
N SER A 1 10.72 18.28 -5.16
CA SER A 1 9.93 17.06 -5.01
C SER A 1 10.54 15.92 -5.83
N ILE A 2 10.29 14.70 -5.42
CA ILE A 2 10.78 13.51 -6.11
C ILE A 2 9.64 12.94 -6.94
N SER A 3 9.88 12.76 -8.25
CA SER A 3 8.91 12.09 -9.11
C SER A 3 9.05 10.58 -8.98
N VAL A 4 7.91 9.89 -8.84
CA VAL A 4 7.86 8.43 -8.76
C VAL A 4 6.80 7.92 -9.72
N ASP A 5 6.99 6.70 -10.22
CA ASP A 5 5.99 5.99 -11.01
C ASP A 5 5.47 4.76 -10.23
N CYS A 6 4.58 3.98 -10.85
CA CYS A 6 4.02 2.83 -10.14
C CYS A 6 5.06 1.73 -9.89
N ARG A 7 6.12 1.65 -10.69
CA ARG A 7 7.22 0.70 -10.41
C ARG A 7 7.98 1.12 -9.15
N ASP A 8 8.23 2.42 -9.00
CA ASP A 8 8.91 2.95 -7.81
C ASP A 8 8.08 2.68 -6.56
N LEU A 9 6.75 2.91 -6.63
CA LEU A 9 5.85 2.61 -5.52
C LEU A 9 5.85 1.12 -5.20
N ALA A 10 5.84 0.27 -6.20
CA ALA A 10 5.88 -1.19 -5.99
C ALA A 10 7.19 -1.61 -5.33
N LYS A 11 8.31 -1.01 -5.71
CA LYS A 11 9.61 -1.30 -5.09
C LYS A 11 9.64 -0.88 -3.63
N ILE A 12 9.13 0.31 -3.31
CA ILE A 12 9.02 0.77 -1.92
C ILE A 12 8.12 -0.19 -1.13
N GLY A 13 6.99 -0.56 -1.70
CA GLY A 13 6.08 -1.54 -1.07
C GLY A 13 6.77 -2.88 -0.82
N TRP A 14 7.60 -3.33 -1.75
CA TRP A 14 8.35 -4.57 -1.57
C TRP A 14 9.38 -4.48 -0.45
N VAL A 15 10.06 -3.34 -0.30
CA VAL A 15 10.97 -3.15 0.84
C VAL A 15 10.23 -3.34 2.16
N LEU A 16 9.03 -2.78 2.28
CA LEU A 16 8.21 -2.93 3.48
C LEU A 16 7.64 -4.35 3.61
N ALA A 17 7.22 -4.97 2.51
CA ALA A 17 6.69 -6.32 2.51
C ALA A 17 7.76 -7.34 2.91
N SER A 18 9.01 -7.11 2.50
CA SER A 18 10.15 -7.95 2.85
C SER A 18 10.73 -7.58 4.23
N HIS A 19 10.04 -6.73 4.97
CA HIS A 19 10.45 -6.26 6.30
C HIS A 19 11.85 -5.63 6.31
N GLY A 20 12.13 -4.82 5.28
CA GLY A 20 13.37 -4.07 5.18
C GLY A 20 14.53 -4.84 4.55
N LYS A 21 14.27 -6.02 3.99
CA LYS A 21 15.32 -6.86 3.41
C LYS A 21 14.96 -7.34 2.01
N PRO A 22 14.98 -6.46 0.98
CA PRO A 22 14.71 -6.91 -0.38
C PRO A 22 15.84 -7.79 -0.94
N LEU A 23 17.11 -7.37 -0.79
CA LEU A 23 18.30 -8.14 -1.14
C LEU A 23 19.28 -8.18 0.03
N LYS A 24 19.41 -7.08 0.74
CA LYS A 24 20.21 -6.97 1.96
C LYS A 24 19.45 -6.13 2.98
N ARG A 25 19.74 -6.30 4.25
CA ARG A 25 19.05 -5.57 5.29
C ARG A 25 19.30 -4.06 5.16
N LEU A 26 18.25 -3.28 4.93
CA LEU A 26 18.29 -1.83 4.86
C LEU A 26 17.99 -1.18 6.21
N PHE A 27 17.12 -1.81 6.99
CA PHE A 27 16.77 -1.36 8.35
C PHE A 27 16.20 -2.53 9.15
N PRO A 28 16.12 -2.41 10.49
CA PRO A 28 15.62 -3.50 11.33
C PRO A 28 14.19 -3.93 10.97
N TYR A 29 13.93 -5.21 11.14
CA TYR A 29 12.62 -5.83 10.89
C TYR A 29 11.48 -5.11 11.61
N GLU A 30 11.72 -4.70 12.85
CA GLU A 30 10.71 -4.05 13.68
C GLU A 30 10.23 -2.73 13.09
N TYR A 31 11.09 -2.02 12.37
CA TYR A 31 10.73 -0.76 11.73
C TYR A 31 9.69 -0.98 10.63
N ALA A 32 9.87 -2.03 9.82
CA ALA A 32 8.90 -2.38 8.78
C ALA A 32 7.56 -2.78 9.41
N ARG A 33 7.58 -3.57 10.46
CA ARG A 33 6.35 -3.95 11.18
C ARG A 33 5.61 -2.72 11.70
N TYR A 34 6.34 -1.80 12.32
CA TYR A 34 5.75 -0.57 12.83
C TYR A 34 5.10 0.25 11.71
N VAL A 35 5.85 0.48 10.63
CA VAL A 35 5.35 1.26 9.50
C VAL A 35 4.11 0.60 8.88
N ASN A 36 4.15 -0.70 8.65
CA ASN A 36 3.02 -1.43 8.07
C ASN A 36 1.77 -1.35 8.97
N ALA A 37 1.94 -1.44 10.28
CA ALA A 37 0.84 -1.30 11.23
C ALA A 37 0.24 0.11 11.19
N VAL A 38 1.07 1.14 11.14
CA VAL A 38 0.61 2.52 11.03
C VAL A 38 -0.12 2.75 9.71
N LEU A 39 0.41 2.23 8.59
CA LEU A 39 -0.25 2.33 7.30
C LEU A 39 -1.65 1.70 7.31
N MET A 40 -1.82 0.59 8.03
CA MET A 40 -3.12 -0.06 8.13
C MET A 40 -4.16 0.83 8.81
N THR A 41 -3.74 1.66 9.75
CA THR A 41 -4.66 2.49 10.54
C THR A 41 -4.91 3.87 9.94
N CYS A 42 -3.95 4.44 9.20
CA CYS A 42 -4.06 5.83 8.73
C CYS A 42 -3.46 6.09 7.34
N GLY A 43 -2.95 5.08 6.65
CA GLY A 43 -2.29 5.26 5.36
C GLY A 43 -3.20 5.74 4.23
N MET A 44 -4.51 5.50 4.34
CA MET A 44 -5.52 5.88 3.35
C MET A 44 -6.40 7.02 3.85
N TYR A 45 -5.82 7.93 4.63
CA TYR A 45 -6.54 9.07 5.23
C TYR A 45 -7.79 8.59 5.98
N ASP A 46 -8.91 9.31 5.84
CA ASP A 46 -10.16 8.95 6.52
C ASP A 46 -10.77 7.65 6.00
N GLY A 47 -10.30 7.16 4.85
CA GLY A 47 -10.76 5.90 4.27
C GLY A 47 -10.03 4.66 4.76
N SER A 48 -9.12 4.78 5.73
CA SER A 48 -8.26 3.67 6.16
C SER A 48 -9.04 2.47 6.71
N GLY A 49 -10.05 2.71 7.53
CA GLY A 49 -10.86 1.62 8.08
C GLY A 49 -11.63 0.86 7.01
N GLU A 50 -12.25 1.59 6.08
CA GLU A 50 -12.98 0.97 4.97
C GLU A 50 -12.02 0.21 4.05
N PHE A 51 -10.85 0.76 3.79
CA PHE A 51 -9.83 0.10 2.98
C PHE A 51 -9.36 -1.20 3.65
N ALA A 52 -9.18 -1.20 4.96
CA ALA A 52 -8.83 -2.42 5.70
C ALA A 52 -9.88 -3.51 5.52
N VAL A 53 -11.16 -3.15 5.53
CA VAL A 53 -12.24 -4.12 5.33
C VAL A 53 -12.28 -4.62 3.88
N ARG A 54 -12.17 -3.72 2.91
CA ARG A 54 -12.33 -4.05 1.49
C ARG A 54 -11.11 -4.72 0.88
N VAL A 55 -9.93 -4.26 1.23
CA VAL A 55 -8.67 -4.73 0.62
C VAL A 55 -7.84 -5.53 1.61
N GLY A 56 -7.68 -5.03 2.82
CA GLY A 56 -7.07 -5.78 3.91
C GLY A 56 -5.55 -5.83 3.90
N VAL A 57 -4.88 -4.83 3.31
CA VAL A 57 -3.42 -4.75 3.33
C VAL A 57 -2.97 -3.33 3.68
N PRO A 58 -1.80 -3.18 4.31
CA PRO A 58 -1.25 -1.85 4.54
C PRO A 58 -1.05 -1.09 3.22
N ALA A 59 -1.42 0.19 3.20
CA ALA A 59 -1.26 1.00 2.01
C ALA A 59 -1.12 2.48 2.36
N LYS A 60 -0.53 3.23 1.43
CA LYS A 60 -0.41 4.68 1.54
C LYS A 60 -0.86 5.32 0.25
N SER A 61 -1.79 6.27 0.35
CA SER A 61 -2.22 7.06 -0.79
C SER A 61 -1.60 8.45 -0.76
N GLY A 62 -1.56 9.08 -1.93
CA GLY A 62 -1.11 10.46 -2.08
C GLY A 62 -2.10 11.27 -2.91
N VAL A 63 -2.13 12.59 -2.71
CA VAL A 63 -3.04 13.47 -3.43
C VAL A 63 -2.80 13.47 -4.95
N GLY A 64 -1.65 13.02 -5.41
CA GLY A 64 -1.37 12.85 -6.84
C GLY A 64 -1.99 11.61 -7.47
N GLY A 65 -2.72 10.80 -6.70
CA GLY A 65 -3.40 9.60 -7.18
C GLY A 65 -2.61 8.32 -7.08
N GLY A 66 -1.39 8.36 -6.53
CA GLY A 66 -0.58 7.17 -6.32
C GLY A 66 -1.02 6.41 -5.08
N ILE A 67 -1.01 5.08 -5.16
CA ILE A 67 -1.23 4.20 -4.01
C ILE A 67 -0.11 3.17 -3.98
N MET A 68 0.56 3.07 -2.84
CA MET A 68 1.53 2.01 -2.56
C MET A 68 0.87 1.03 -1.60
N ALA A 69 0.77 -0.23 -1.97
CA ALA A 69 0.23 -1.28 -1.12
C ALA A 69 1.32 -2.28 -0.76
N VAL A 70 1.23 -2.80 0.45
CA VAL A 70 2.20 -3.74 1.00
C VAL A 70 1.46 -5.03 1.31
N VAL A 71 1.81 -6.12 0.61
CA VAL A 71 1.32 -7.45 0.97
C VAL A 71 2.44 -8.14 1.75
N PRO A 72 2.37 -8.17 3.09
CA PRO A 72 3.50 -8.64 3.91
C PRO A 72 3.99 -10.00 3.46
N THR A 73 5.30 -10.13 3.31
CA THR A 73 6.05 -11.30 2.87
C THR A 73 5.83 -11.70 1.41
N ARG A 74 4.90 -11.06 0.68
CA ARG A 74 4.54 -11.49 -0.67
C ARG A 74 4.94 -10.52 -1.76
N MET A 75 4.51 -9.24 -1.67
CA MET A 75 4.78 -8.28 -2.76
C MET A 75 4.50 -6.84 -2.34
N GLY A 76 5.05 -5.90 -3.11
CA GLY A 76 4.63 -4.51 -3.11
C GLY A 76 3.82 -4.22 -4.37
N ILE A 77 2.83 -3.35 -4.27
CA ILE A 77 1.98 -2.96 -5.39
C ILE A 77 2.00 -1.45 -5.51
N GLY A 78 2.18 -0.94 -6.72
CA GLY A 78 2.10 0.48 -7.03
C GLY A 78 1.02 0.73 -8.08
N ILE A 79 0.13 1.68 -7.81
CA ILE A 79 -0.97 2.04 -8.69
C ILE A 79 -1.07 3.55 -8.77
N PHE A 80 -1.40 4.09 -9.94
CA PHE A 80 -1.77 5.48 -10.10
C PHE A 80 -3.20 5.57 -10.62
N SER A 81 -4.00 6.42 -9.93
CA SER A 81 -5.38 6.69 -10.28
C SER A 81 -5.62 8.20 -10.10
N PRO A 82 -5.80 8.96 -11.21
CA PRO A 82 -5.91 10.42 -11.11
C PRO A 82 -7.22 10.91 -10.50
N ALA A 83 -8.27 10.10 -10.52
CA ALA A 83 -9.56 10.48 -9.94
C ALA A 83 -9.59 10.12 -8.46
N LEU A 84 -9.72 11.13 -7.60
CA LEU A 84 -9.76 10.95 -6.16
C LEU A 84 -11.20 10.87 -5.66
N ASP A 85 -11.41 10.09 -4.58
CA ASP A 85 -12.67 10.06 -3.86
C ASP A 85 -12.79 11.26 -2.90
N GLU A 86 -13.89 11.36 -2.16
CA GLU A 86 -14.13 12.43 -1.19
C GLU A 86 -13.08 12.48 -0.08
N LYS A 87 -12.41 11.38 0.17
CA LYS A 87 -11.40 11.24 1.24
C LYS A 87 -9.98 11.43 0.72
N GLY A 88 -9.81 11.79 -0.54
CA GLY A 88 -8.50 12.05 -1.14
C GLY A 88 -7.78 10.84 -1.69
N ASN A 89 -8.46 9.71 -1.85
CA ASN A 89 -7.87 8.47 -2.36
C ASN A 89 -8.28 8.21 -3.81
N GLY A 90 -7.44 7.53 -4.58
CA GLY A 90 -7.75 7.18 -5.96
C GLY A 90 -8.80 6.08 -6.04
N TYR A 91 -10.02 6.46 -6.43
CA TYR A 91 -11.17 5.55 -6.44
C TYR A 91 -10.94 4.33 -7.32
N ALA A 92 -10.50 4.54 -8.57
CA ALA A 92 -10.27 3.43 -9.50
C ALA A 92 -9.15 2.50 -9.01
N GLY A 93 -8.11 3.08 -8.40
CA GLY A 93 -7.01 2.30 -7.81
C GLY A 93 -7.49 1.42 -6.66
N ILE A 94 -8.37 1.95 -5.81
CA ILE A 94 -8.93 1.18 -4.70
C ILE A 94 -9.77 0.01 -5.24
N MET A 95 -10.60 0.26 -6.25
CA MET A 95 -11.41 -0.79 -6.87
C MET A 95 -10.55 -1.90 -7.47
N LEU A 96 -9.44 -1.53 -8.12
CA LEU A 96 -8.51 -2.50 -8.67
C LEU A 96 -7.84 -3.31 -7.56
N LEU A 97 -7.39 -2.66 -6.50
CA LEU A 97 -6.78 -3.35 -5.35
C LEU A 97 -7.76 -4.30 -4.67
N GLN A 98 -9.02 -3.90 -4.56
CA GLN A 98 -10.04 -4.78 -3.99
C GLN A 98 -10.20 -6.04 -4.84
N LYS A 99 -10.28 -5.91 -6.17
CA LYS A 99 -10.36 -7.07 -7.06
C LYS A 99 -9.13 -7.97 -6.96
N LEU A 100 -7.95 -7.37 -6.95
CA LEU A 100 -6.72 -8.14 -6.78
C LEU A 100 -6.70 -8.89 -5.46
N SER A 101 -7.11 -8.22 -4.38
CA SER A 101 -7.15 -8.82 -3.05
C SER A 101 -8.10 -10.02 -3.01
N GLU A 102 -9.28 -9.88 -3.63
CA GLU A 102 -10.25 -10.97 -3.69
C GLU A 102 -9.73 -12.16 -4.49
N GLN A 103 -9.14 -11.91 -5.65
CA GLN A 103 -8.67 -12.97 -6.55
C GLN A 103 -7.41 -13.66 -6.07
N LEU A 104 -6.51 -12.92 -5.42
CA LEU A 104 -5.20 -13.43 -5.00
C LEU A 104 -5.13 -13.71 -3.50
N PHE A 105 -6.20 -13.50 -2.77
CA PHE A 105 -6.27 -13.72 -1.31
C PHE A 105 -5.18 -12.91 -0.60
N LEU A 106 -5.16 -11.58 -0.84
CA LEU A 106 -4.13 -10.72 -0.29
C LEU A 106 -4.42 -10.20 1.11
N SER A 107 -5.69 -10.17 1.52
CA SER A 107 -6.08 -9.63 2.83
C SER A 107 -5.33 -10.36 3.96
N ILE A 108 -4.87 -9.58 4.94
CA ILE A 108 -4.25 -10.16 6.15
C ILE A 108 -5.28 -10.57 7.20
N PHE A 109 -6.55 -10.32 6.93
CA PHE A 109 -7.65 -10.63 7.87
C PHE A 109 -8.41 -11.89 7.51
#